data_6c6b831e4d70db95328af581ea541e4c
#
_entry.id   6c6b831e4d70db95328af581ea541e4c
#
_cell.length_a   1.000
_cell.length_b   1.000
_cell.length_c   1.000
_cell.angle_alpha   90.00
_cell.angle_beta   90.00
_cell.angle_gamma   90.00
#
_symmetry.space_group_name_H-M   'P 1'
#
loop_
_entity.id
_entity.type
_entity.pdbx_description
1 polymer ?
#
loop_
_entity_poly.entity_id
_entity_poly.type
_entity_poly.pdbx_seq_one_letter_code
_entity_poly.pdbx_strand_id
1 'polypeptide(L)'
;MAARELAARGLRTTVLERREHFGGVVAAHELAGLVLDSGAESFATRNDAVPALLGELGLAERIVRPRPTGSWLHLPAGSVPMPASGILGIPGNPLDPALTPALGRSGQYRAGLDRLLPARVGAQERTLGGLVRARMGRAVAENLVAPVTTGIHSTDPDELDADTVAPGLRAGIREHGSLAASAAALRAASPAGSQVAGIEGGMNQLSEALVADLTRRGVRLVDACEVLALDRDAGHGPWMAIRRQRGAGDRSALRADVVVVAADGPTAVRLLGPHLPPEAVPGMAPGPRLALATLVVRAPALDDAPRGTGVLVSEAARDVRAKALTHANAKWAWIDERLGEYQHVLRLSYGRAGGAAGEEVRLPDGKLAALALHDAARILGVPLSREDVLGADVVRWDGAMPSVPAGHRARAERFRSALAEVDGAGAVGAWLAGTGLASVVPDARRAVAALDLPAPRGG
;
A
#
# COMPACT_ATOMS: atom_id res chain seq x y z
N MET A 1 -9.19 -12.15 -6.76
CA MET A 1 -9.12 -11.94 -8.25
C MET A 1 -8.78 -13.23 -8.98
N ALA A 2 -7.63 -13.86 -8.77
CA ALA A 2 -7.25 -15.08 -9.49
C ALA A 2 -8.35 -16.18 -9.45
N ALA A 3 -8.89 -16.46 -8.27
CA ALA A 3 -9.98 -17.44 -8.13
C ALA A 3 -11.24 -17.08 -8.95
N ARG A 4 -11.55 -15.79 -9.05
CA ARG A 4 -12.68 -15.29 -9.85
C ARG A 4 -12.47 -15.57 -11.35
N GLU A 5 -11.26 -15.31 -11.83
CA GLU A 5 -10.88 -15.56 -13.23
C GLU A 5 -10.85 -17.06 -13.57
N LEU A 6 -10.39 -17.90 -12.64
CA LEU A 6 -10.40 -19.37 -12.80
C LEU A 6 -11.84 -19.92 -12.81
N ALA A 7 -12.68 -19.48 -11.87
CA ALA A 7 -14.09 -19.87 -11.82
C ALA A 7 -14.87 -19.42 -13.06
N ALA A 8 -14.60 -18.21 -13.57
CA ALA A 8 -15.19 -17.72 -14.82
C ALA A 8 -14.86 -18.57 -16.05
N ARG A 9 -13.78 -19.36 -16.00
CA ARG A 9 -13.37 -20.32 -17.03
C ARG A 9 -13.89 -21.74 -16.78
N GLY A 10 -14.82 -21.90 -15.83
CA GLY A 10 -15.44 -23.19 -15.53
C GLY A 10 -14.59 -24.14 -14.67
N LEU A 11 -13.50 -23.66 -14.07
CA LEU A 11 -12.65 -24.50 -13.22
C LEU A 11 -13.21 -24.57 -11.78
N ARG A 12 -13.30 -25.77 -11.22
CA ARG A 12 -13.61 -25.97 -9.80
C ARG A 12 -12.49 -25.39 -8.97
N THR A 13 -12.76 -24.30 -8.28
CA THR A 13 -11.75 -23.51 -7.58
C THR A 13 -11.92 -23.61 -6.07
N THR A 14 -10.81 -23.74 -5.35
CA THR A 14 -10.76 -23.65 -3.87
C THR A 14 -9.76 -22.56 -3.49
N VAL A 15 -10.17 -21.66 -2.60
CA VAL A 15 -9.30 -20.66 -1.99
C VAL A 15 -8.97 -21.10 -0.57
N LEU A 16 -7.67 -21.13 -0.24
CA LEU A 16 -7.17 -21.41 1.10
C LEU A 16 -6.59 -20.12 1.69
N GLU A 17 -7.11 -19.68 2.83
CA GLU A 17 -6.64 -18.48 3.54
C GLU A 17 -6.17 -18.87 4.94
N ARG A 18 -4.97 -18.41 5.32
CA ARG A 18 -4.39 -18.69 6.63
C ARG A 18 -5.12 -17.99 7.77
N ARG A 19 -5.67 -16.80 7.53
CA ARG A 19 -6.43 -16.02 8.51
C ARG A 19 -7.87 -16.53 8.61
N GLU A 20 -8.58 -16.06 9.62
CA GLU A 20 -10.00 -16.36 9.84
C GLU A 20 -10.93 -15.50 8.96
N HIS A 21 -10.35 -14.63 8.12
CA HIS A 21 -11.09 -13.76 7.21
C HIS A 21 -10.34 -13.60 5.89
N PHE A 22 -11.10 -13.45 4.81
CA PHE A 22 -10.60 -13.15 3.47
C PHE A 22 -10.40 -11.64 3.30
N GLY A 23 -9.59 -11.23 2.32
CA GLY A 23 -9.36 -9.83 1.97
C GLY A 23 -7.96 -9.32 2.34
N GLY A 24 -7.24 -10.01 3.23
CA GLY A 24 -5.90 -9.61 3.64
C GLY A 24 -5.92 -8.21 4.27
N VAL A 25 -5.19 -7.25 3.66
CA VAL A 25 -5.13 -5.85 4.13
C VAL A 25 -6.36 -5.00 3.77
N VAL A 26 -7.29 -5.54 2.99
CA VAL A 26 -8.59 -4.93 2.69
C VAL A 26 -9.60 -5.52 3.66
N ALA A 27 -9.58 -5.04 4.90
CA ALA A 27 -10.33 -5.54 6.02
C ALA A 27 -10.87 -4.39 6.88
N ALA A 28 -11.84 -4.67 7.73
CA ALA A 28 -12.43 -3.72 8.65
C ALA A 28 -12.32 -4.19 10.11
N HIS A 29 -12.60 -3.28 11.02
CA HIS A 29 -12.81 -3.51 12.43
C HIS A 29 -13.97 -2.64 12.93
N GLU A 30 -14.60 -3.06 14.01
CA GLU A 30 -15.62 -2.26 14.67
C GLU A 30 -15.02 -1.46 15.81
N LEU A 31 -15.30 -0.16 15.86
CA LEU A 31 -14.82 0.72 16.91
C LEU A 31 -15.85 1.82 17.21
N ALA A 32 -16.27 1.94 18.46
CA ALA A 32 -17.25 2.93 18.91
C ALA A 32 -18.54 2.96 18.05
N GLY A 33 -19.02 1.79 17.63
CA GLY A 33 -20.21 1.62 16.79
C GLY A 33 -20.02 1.93 15.31
N LEU A 34 -18.78 2.14 14.87
CA LEU A 34 -18.43 2.39 13.48
C LEU A 34 -17.67 1.18 12.88
N VAL A 35 -17.98 0.84 11.64
CA VAL A 35 -17.17 -0.09 10.83
C VAL A 35 -16.16 0.74 10.06
N LEU A 36 -14.87 0.54 10.35
CA LEU A 36 -13.76 1.32 9.80
C LEU A 36 -12.73 0.42 9.14
N ASP A 37 -12.02 0.92 8.12
CA ASP A 37 -10.94 0.18 7.49
C ASP A 37 -9.78 -0.06 8.46
N SER A 38 -9.42 -1.31 8.65
CA SER A 38 -8.29 -1.73 9.50
C SER A 38 -6.96 -1.85 8.75
N GLY A 39 -6.97 -1.66 7.44
CA GLY A 39 -5.80 -1.75 6.55
C GLY A 39 -5.83 -0.69 5.47
N ALA A 40 -6.06 -1.07 4.21
CA ALA A 40 -6.19 -0.13 3.10
C ALA A 40 -7.46 0.69 3.23
N GLU A 41 -7.37 2.02 3.08
CA GLU A 41 -8.51 2.95 3.16
C GLU A 41 -8.86 3.60 1.81
N SER A 42 -8.09 3.33 0.78
CA SER A 42 -8.26 3.92 -0.55
C SER A 42 -7.54 3.14 -1.62
N PHE A 43 -7.89 3.38 -2.86
CA PHE A 43 -7.19 2.87 -4.05
C PHE A 43 -6.77 4.00 -4.97
N ALA A 44 -5.67 3.80 -5.73
CA ALA A 44 -5.20 4.78 -6.71
C ALA A 44 -6.08 4.79 -7.96
N THR A 45 -6.37 5.99 -8.48
CA THR A 45 -7.22 6.23 -9.66
C THR A 45 -6.42 6.42 -10.96
N ARG A 46 -5.15 5.98 -10.98
CA ARG A 46 -4.28 6.13 -12.15
C ARG A 46 -4.69 5.31 -13.37
N ASN A 47 -5.58 4.35 -13.20
CA ASN A 47 -6.21 3.56 -14.25
C ASN A 47 -7.60 3.08 -13.81
N ASP A 48 -8.38 2.52 -14.74
CA ASP A 48 -9.76 2.11 -14.51
C ASP A 48 -9.90 0.67 -13.96
N ALA A 49 -8.80 -0.01 -13.61
CA ALA A 49 -8.85 -1.41 -13.22
C ALA A 49 -9.69 -1.67 -11.96
N VAL A 50 -9.59 -0.77 -10.96
CA VAL A 50 -10.39 -0.89 -9.73
C VAL A 50 -11.83 -0.41 -9.94
N PRO A 51 -12.09 0.76 -10.55
CA PRO A 51 -13.46 1.17 -10.92
C PRO A 51 -14.20 0.11 -11.75
N ALA A 52 -13.56 -0.47 -12.76
CA ALA A 52 -14.17 -1.54 -13.56
C ALA A 52 -14.53 -2.77 -12.72
N LEU A 53 -13.61 -3.20 -11.82
CA LEU A 53 -13.90 -4.30 -10.89
C LEU A 53 -15.07 -3.97 -9.96
N LEU A 54 -15.11 -2.75 -9.42
CA LEU A 54 -16.22 -2.30 -8.58
C LEU A 54 -17.54 -2.29 -9.34
N GLY A 55 -17.54 -1.90 -10.62
CA GLY A 55 -18.70 -2.00 -11.52
C GLY A 55 -19.18 -3.45 -11.70
N GLU A 56 -18.25 -4.38 -11.96
CA GLU A 56 -18.55 -5.81 -12.08
C GLU A 56 -19.14 -6.44 -10.79
N LEU A 57 -18.84 -5.83 -9.64
CA LEU A 57 -19.33 -6.27 -8.32
C LEU A 57 -20.55 -5.50 -7.83
N GLY A 58 -21.08 -4.55 -8.63
CA GLY A 58 -22.24 -3.73 -8.24
C GLY A 58 -21.95 -2.63 -7.25
N LEU A 59 -20.67 -2.19 -7.15
CA LEU A 59 -20.21 -1.16 -6.22
C LEU A 59 -19.82 0.17 -6.90
N ALA A 60 -20.13 0.35 -8.20
CA ALA A 60 -19.71 1.56 -8.95
C ALA A 60 -20.21 2.86 -8.31
N GLU A 61 -21.49 2.89 -7.90
CA GLU A 61 -22.11 4.08 -7.30
C GLU A 61 -21.62 4.38 -5.88
N ARG A 62 -20.87 3.46 -5.27
CA ARG A 62 -20.28 3.62 -3.94
C ARG A 62 -18.85 4.17 -3.97
N ILE A 63 -18.33 4.47 -5.16
CA ILE A 63 -17.00 5.09 -5.29
C ILE A 63 -17.08 6.54 -4.82
N VAL A 64 -16.28 6.87 -3.80
CA VAL A 64 -16.22 8.21 -3.20
C VAL A 64 -14.84 8.82 -3.34
N ARG A 65 -14.80 10.15 -3.47
CA ARG A 65 -13.55 10.92 -3.49
C ARG A 65 -13.30 11.56 -2.13
N PRO A 66 -12.03 11.70 -1.71
CA PRO A 66 -11.73 12.43 -0.50
C PRO A 66 -12.11 13.92 -0.64
N ARG A 67 -12.48 14.54 0.48
CA ARG A 67 -12.71 15.99 0.54
C ARG A 67 -11.44 16.77 0.17
N PRO A 68 -11.54 17.91 -0.52
CA PRO A 68 -10.39 18.67 -1.02
C PRO A 68 -9.75 19.58 0.05
N THR A 69 -9.72 19.16 1.30
CA THR A 69 -9.20 19.95 2.42
C THR A 69 -7.67 19.96 2.52
N GLY A 70 -6.98 19.32 1.57
CA GLY A 70 -5.53 19.27 1.53
C GLY A 70 -4.92 18.27 2.51
N SER A 71 -3.60 18.20 2.51
CA SER A 71 -2.79 17.37 3.41
C SER A 71 -1.55 18.16 3.87
N TRP A 72 -0.89 17.69 4.92
CA TRP A 72 0.19 18.41 5.60
C TRP A 72 1.43 17.55 5.76
N LEU A 73 2.56 18.20 6.02
CA LEU A 73 3.83 17.59 6.42
C LEU A 73 4.16 18.05 7.85
N HIS A 74 4.49 17.11 8.73
CA HIS A 74 5.04 17.42 10.04
C HIS A 74 6.57 17.29 9.97
N LEU A 75 7.26 18.40 10.14
CA LEU A 75 8.71 18.55 10.04
C LEU A 75 9.28 18.93 11.41
N PRO A 76 10.61 18.88 11.63
CA PRO A 76 11.22 19.33 12.89
C PRO A 76 10.85 20.76 13.29
N ALA A 77 10.60 21.63 12.31
CA ALA A 77 10.21 23.05 12.53
C ALA A 77 8.70 23.24 12.72
N GLY A 78 7.90 22.19 12.67
CA GLY A 78 6.44 22.22 12.77
C GLY A 78 5.72 21.72 11.53
N SER A 79 4.39 21.78 11.56
CA SER A 79 3.55 21.30 10.47
C SER A 79 3.35 22.36 9.39
N VAL A 80 3.49 21.98 8.12
CA VAL A 80 3.33 22.83 6.94
C VAL A 80 2.38 22.19 5.93
N PRO A 81 1.62 22.94 5.12
CA PRO A 81 0.81 22.37 4.05
C PRO A 81 1.69 21.60 3.04
N MET A 82 1.18 20.49 2.54
CA MET A 82 1.86 19.75 1.48
C MET A 82 1.75 20.49 0.14
N PRO A 83 2.85 20.59 -0.63
CA PRO A 83 2.82 21.23 -1.94
C PRO A 83 1.84 20.53 -2.89
N ALA A 84 0.98 21.30 -3.55
CA ALA A 84 0.00 20.76 -4.49
C ALA A 84 0.61 20.32 -5.83
N SER A 85 1.80 20.86 -6.19
CA SER A 85 2.49 20.60 -7.45
C SER A 85 3.54 19.51 -7.32
N GLY A 86 3.54 18.52 -8.22
CA GLY A 86 4.55 17.48 -8.28
C GLY A 86 4.06 16.07 -7.95
N ILE A 87 4.98 15.13 -7.86
CA ILE A 87 4.69 13.72 -7.55
C ILE A 87 5.66 13.20 -6.46
N LEU A 88 5.17 12.32 -5.59
CA LEU A 88 5.98 11.68 -4.54
C LEU A 88 6.81 12.68 -3.69
N GLY A 89 6.30 13.89 -3.48
CA GLY A 89 7.04 14.94 -2.77
C GLY A 89 8.08 15.69 -3.62
N ILE A 90 8.31 15.31 -4.88
CA ILE A 90 9.18 16.04 -5.81
C ILE A 90 8.42 17.26 -6.30
N PRO A 91 8.85 18.50 -6.00
CA PRO A 91 8.12 19.69 -6.38
C PRO A 91 8.26 19.98 -7.88
N GLY A 92 7.12 20.27 -8.54
CA GLY A 92 7.12 20.74 -9.93
C GLY A 92 7.64 22.17 -10.09
N ASN A 93 7.55 22.99 -9.05
CA ASN A 93 8.16 24.30 -8.94
C ASN A 93 8.94 24.46 -7.64
N PRO A 94 10.27 24.22 -7.63
CA PRO A 94 11.08 24.31 -6.41
C PRO A 94 11.13 25.71 -5.78
N LEU A 95 10.83 26.76 -6.55
CA LEU A 95 10.89 28.16 -6.09
C LEU A 95 9.53 28.66 -5.59
N ASP A 96 8.53 27.81 -5.48
CA ASP A 96 7.24 28.17 -4.91
C ASP A 96 7.41 28.67 -3.46
N PRO A 97 6.94 29.89 -3.12
CA PRO A 97 7.02 30.42 -1.76
C PRO A 97 6.41 29.51 -0.68
N ALA A 98 5.42 28.71 -1.03
CA ALA A 98 4.80 27.72 -0.12
C ALA A 98 5.79 26.65 0.37
N LEU A 99 6.90 26.43 -0.36
CA LEU A 99 7.96 25.48 0.03
C LEU A 99 8.99 26.07 1.00
N THR A 100 8.99 27.39 1.22
CA THR A 100 9.97 28.05 2.09
C THR A 100 10.00 27.49 3.52
N PRO A 101 8.87 27.18 4.17
CA PRO A 101 8.88 26.57 5.49
C PRO A 101 9.52 25.18 5.53
N ALA A 102 9.41 24.41 4.43
CA ALA A 102 9.97 23.05 4.35
C ALA A 102 11.45 23.02 3.93
N LEU A 103 11.85 23.90 3.02
CA LEU A 103 13.18 23.85 2.39
C LEU A 103 14.14 24.95 2.86
N GLY A 104 13.62 26.03 3.43
CA GLY A 104 14.37 27.26 3.57
C GLY A 104 14.72 27.89 2.22
N ARG A 105 15.16 29.15 2.21
CA ARG A 105 15.58 29.83 0.96
C ARG A 105 16.75 29.12 0.27
N SER A 106 17.76 28.71 1.03
CA SER A 106 18.94 28.01 0.49
C SER A 106 18.57 26.68 -0.18
N GLY A 107 17.68 25.89 0.45
CA GLY A 107 17.16 24.64 -0.12
C GLY A 107 16.35 24.86 -1.40
N GLN A 108 15.54 25.91 -1.46
CA GLN A 108 14.80 26.27 -2.66
C GLN A 108 15.74 26.67 -3.82
N TYR A 109 16.73 27.53 -3.57
CA TYR A 109 17.73 27.90 -4.57
C TYR A 109 18.50 26.67 -5.05
N ARG A 110 18.96 25.79 -4.13
CA ARG A 110 19.65 24.55 -4.51
C ARG A 110 18.77 23.67 -5.39
N ALA A 111 17.49 23.51 -5.05
CA ALA A 111 16.56 22.74 -5.84
C ALA A 111 16.25 23.39 -7.20
N GLY A 112 16.19 24.72 -7.27
CA GLY A 112 16.00 25.49 -8.50
C GLY A 112 17.13 25.30 -9.53
N LEU A 113 18.35 25.00 -9.09
CA LEU A 113 19.48 24.69 -9.97
C LEU A 113 19.26 23.43 -10.83
N ASP A 114 18.30 22.57 -10.48
CA ASP A 114 17.90 21.40 -11.28
C ASP A 114 17.67 21.75 -12.77
N ARG A 115 17.12 22.92 -13.04
CA ARG A 115 16.85 23.41 -14.42
C ARG A 115 18.13 23.64 -15.25
N LEU A 116 19.27 23.85 -14.58
CA LEU A 116 20.56 24.11 -15.22
C LEU A 116 21.42 22.85 -15.34
N LEU A 117 21.03 21.77 -14.66
CA LEU A 117 21.81 20.54 -14.63
C LEU A 117 21.60 19.71 -15.90
N PRO A 118 22.67 19.25 -16.58
CA PRO A 118 22.56 18.31 -17.68
C PRO A 118 21.77 17.04 -17.32
N ALA A 119 21.08 16.43 -18.30
CA ALA A 119 20.30 15.21 -18.07
C ALA A 119 21.10 14.01 -17.51
N ARG A 120 22.44 14.01 -17.71
CA ARG A 120 23.33 12.98 -17.17
C ARG A 120 23.49 13.03 -15.65
N VAL A 121 23.18 14.15 -15.00
CA VAL A 121 23.22 14.26 -13.53
C VAL A 121 22.09 13.41 -12.93
N GLY A 122 22.45 12.48 -12.07
CA GLY A 122 21.51 11.53 -11.46
C GLY A 122 21.11 10.35 -12.39
N ALA A 123 21.62 10.26 -13.63
CA ALA A 123 21.26 9.19 -14.56
C ALA A 123 21.68 7.79 -14.07
N GLN A 124 22.73 7.69 -13.26
CA GLN A 124 23.24 6.43 -12.68
C GLN A 124 22.63 6.09 -11.32
N GLU A 125 21.90 7.03 -10.72
CA GLU A 125 21.25 6.81 -9.43
C GLU A 125 20.10 5.80 -9.59
N ARG A 126 20.16 4.67 -8.90
CA ARG A 126 19.12 3.65 -8.96
C ARG A 126 17.93 3.95 -8.08
N THR A 127 18.17 4.66 -6.98
CA THR A 127 17.15 4.96 -5.98
C THR A 127 16.50 6.32 -6.21
N LEU A 128 15.26 6.46 -5.76
CA LEU A 128 14.53 7.72 -5.84
C LEU A 128 15.23 8.81 -5.01
N GLY A 129 15.67 8.49 -3.79
CA GLY A 129 16.36 9.42 -2.91
C GLY A 129 17.69 9.89 -3.51
N GLY A 130 18.49 8.97 -4.07
CA GLY A 130 19.73 9.29 -4.77
C GLY A 130 19.50 10.26 -5.95
N LEU A 131 18.52 9.96 -6.80
CA LEU A 131 18.15 10.81 -7.96
C LEU A 131 17.73 12.22 -7.52
N VAL A 132 16.84 12.32 -6.52
CA VAL A 132 16.37 13.62 -6.01
C VAL A 132 17.52 14.40 -5.37
N ARG A 133 18.35 13.74 -4.58
CA ARG A 133 19.49 14.38 -3.90
C ARG A 133 20.52 14.92 -4.90
N ALA A 134 20.83 14.16 -5.93
CA ALA A 134 21.75 14.56 -6.98
C ALA A 134 21.24 15.82 -7.72
N ARG A 135 19.96 15.89 -8.02
CA ARG A 135 19.39 16.99 -8.82
C ARG A 135 18.89 18.16 -7.99
N MET A 136 18.12 17.91 -6.92
CA MET A 136 17.44 18.96 -6.14
C MET A 136 18.08 19.22 -4.77
N GLY A 137 18.98 18.33 -4.33
CA GLY A 137 19.69 18.47 -3.05
C GLY A 137 18.95 17.77 -1.89
N ARG A 138 19.64 17.81 -0.75
CA ARG A 138 19.27 17.08 0.46
C ARG A 138 17.94 17.52 1.06
N ALA A 139 17.67 18.83 1.10
CA ALA A 139 16.47 19.36 1.71
C ALA A 139 15.18 18.84 1.05
N VAL A 140 15.15 18.73 -0.30
CA VAL A 140 14.00 18.16 -1.01
C VAL A 140 13.88 16.67 -0.71
N ALA A 141 14.99 15.93 -0.74
CA ALA A 141 14.97 14.50 -0.46
C ALA A 141 14.45 14.19 0.94
N GLU A 142 14.90 14.91 1.98
CA GLU A 142 14.60 14.62 3.38
C GLU A 142 13.26 15.22 3.86
N ASN A 143 12.94 16.44 3.44
CA ASN A 143 11.79 17.17 3.98
C ASN A 143 10.51 17.01 3.14
N LEU A 144 10.63 16.67 1.86
CA LEU A 144 9.48 16.51 0.97
C LEU A 144 9.31 15.06 0.51
N VAL A 145 10.37 14.45 -0.05
CA VAL A 145 10.25 13.11 -0.67
C VAL A 145 10.20 12.02 0.38
N ALA A 146 11.08 12.03 1.36
CA ALA A 146 11.14 10.98 2.38
C ALA A 146 9.82 10.84 3.18
N PRO A 147 9.17 11.91 3.68
CA PRO A 147 7.88 11.76 4.35
C PRO A 147 6.81 11.14 3.47
N VAL A 148 6.76 11.49 2.18
CA VAL A 148 5.77 10.98 1.23
C VAL A 148 6.01 9.51 0.93
N THR A 149 7.25 9.13 0.60
CA THR A 149 7.59 7.74 0.27
C THR A 149 7.46 6.82 1.47
N THR A 150 7.91 7.26 2.65
CA THR A 150 7.75 6.48 3.89
C THR A 150 6.28 6.34 4.28
N GLY A 151 5.48 7.38 4.07
CA GLY A 151 4.03 7.34 4.32
C GLY A 151 3.31 6.36 3.39
N ILE A 152 3.65 6.35 2.11
CA ILE A 152 2.98 5.53 1.08
C ILE A 152 3.57 4.12 0.99
N HIS A 153 4.90 4.00 0.95
CA HIS A 153 5.61 2.73 0.71
C HIS A 153 6.19 2.11 1.98
N SER A 154 6.18 2.84 3.11
CA SER A 154 6.82 2.44 4.39
C SER A 154 8.32 2.13 4.26
N THR A 155 8.97 2.69 3.24
CA THR A 155 10.36 2.42 2.85
C THR A 155 11.08 3.75 2.61
N ASP A 156 12.35 3.82 2.98
CA ASP A 156 13.22 4.98 2.75
C ASP A 156 13.38 5.22 1.23
N PRO A 157 13.34 6.46 0.73
CA PRO A 157 13.56 6.75 -0.69
C PRO A 157 14.93 6.29 -1.21
N ASP A 158 15.91 6.09 -0.33
CA ASP A 158 17.25 5.57 -0.69
C ASP A 158 17.24 4.05 -0.92
N GLU A 159 16.18 3.36 -0.55
CA GLU A 159 15.96 1.93 -0.81
C GLU A 159 14.98 1.69 -1.97
N LEU A 160 14.21 2.72 -2.36
CA LEU A 160 13.18 2.62 -3.40
C LEU A 160 13.78 2.74 -4.80
N ASP A 161 13.53 1.75 -5.65
CA ASP A 161 13.86 1.80 -7.07
C ASP A 161 13.07 2.91 -7.79
N ALA A 162 13.80 3.90 -8.34
CA ALA A 162 13.20 5.09 -8.94
C ALA A 162 12.26 4.78 -10.11
N ASP A 163 12.61 3.80 -10.96
CA ASP A 163 11.84 3.47 -12.15
C ASP A 163 10.59 2.63 -11.82
N THR A 164 10.62 1.93 -10.69
CA THR A 164 9.46 1.18 -10.18
C THR A 164 8.42 2.08 -9.53
N VAL A 165 8.86 3.03 -8.68
CA VAL A 165 7.92 3.88 -7.91
C VAL A 165 7.48 5.13 -8.66
N ALA A 166 8.30 5.61 -9.61
CA ALA A 166 8.03 6.77 -10.45
C ALA A 166 8.28 6.47 -11.93
N PRO A 167 7.49 5.59 -12.56
CA PRO A 167 7.65 5.25 -13.98
C PRO A 167 7.60 6.51 -14.85
N GLY A 168 8.53 6.63 -15.79
CA GLY A 168 8.61 7.78 -16.70
C GLY A 168 9.40 9.00 -16.20
N LEU A 169 9.76 9.06 -14.92
CA LEU A 169 10.44 10.22 -14.34
C LEU A 169 11.79 10.49 -15.02
N ARG A 170 12.61 9.46 -15.28
CA ARG A 170 13.90 9.59 -15.99
C ARG A 170 13.75 9.94 -17.46
N ALA A 171 12.74 9.37 -18.13
CA ALA A 171 12.42 9.72 -19.50
C ALA A 171 12.02 11.20 -19.59
N GLY A 172 11.18 11.65 -18.66
CA GLY A 172 10.76 13.04 -18.55
C GLY A 172 11.93 14.02 -18.28
N ILE A 173 12.96 13.63 -17.52
CA ILE A 173 14.16 14.46 -17.34
C ILE A 173 14.85 14.70 -18.70
N ARG A 174 14.95 13.68 -19.55
CA ARG A 174 15.54 13.81 -20.89
C ARG A 174 14.69 14.67 -21.83
N GLU A 175 13.38 14.54 -21.71
CA GLU A 175 12.40 15.23 -22.56
C GLU A 175 12.21 16.70 -22.13
N HIS A 176 12.07 16.95 -20.82
CA HIS A 176 11.70 18.26 -20.28
C HIS A 176 12.90 19.01 -19.65
N GLY A 177 14.09 18.41 -19.65
CA GLY A 177 15.35 19.03 -19.23
C GLY A 177 15.61 19.04 -17.73
N SER A 178 14.59 18.82 -16.85
CA SER A 178 14.78 18.85 -15.41
C SER A 178 13.88 17.87 -14.67
N LEU A 179 14.25 17.51 -13.44
CA LEU A 179 13.45 16.67 -12.56
C LEU A 179 12.14 17.36 -12.17
N ALA A 180 12.20 18.68 -11.90
CA ALA A 180 11.02 19.49 -11.61
C ALA A 180 10.02 19.47 -12.75
N ALA A 181 10.46 19.74 -13.98
CA ALA A 181 9.60 19.76 -15.15
C ALA A 181 9.03 18.35 -15.44
N SER A 182 9.81 17.29 -15.28
CA SER A 182 9.36 15.91 -15.38
C SER A 182 8.26 15.59 -14.36
N ALA A 183 8.46 15.97 -13.09
CA ALA A 183 7.46 15.78 -12.05
C ALA A 183 6.17 16.55 -12.31
N ALA A 184 6.28 17.79 -12.81
CA ALA A 184 5.13 18.61 -13.19
C ALA A 184 4.38 18.00 -14.38
N ALA A 185 5.08 17.51 -15.42
CA ALA A 185 4.48 16.87 -16.58
C ALA A 185 3.74 15.59 -16.20
N LEU A 186 4.34 14.72 -15.38
CA LEU A 186 3.70 13.50 -14.87
C LEU A 186 2.47 13.84 -14.01
N ARG A 187 2.52 14.92 -13.23
CA ARG A 187 1.36 15.40 -12.46
C ARG A 187 0.25 15.91 -13.37
N ALA A 188 0.59 16.67 -14.40
CA ALA A 188 -0.37 17.20 -15.37
C ALA A 188 -1.03 16.09 -16.22
N ALA A 189 -0.28 15.04 -16.54
CA ALA A 189 -0.79 13.87 -17.24
C ALA A 189 -1.69 12.97 -16.37
N SER A 190 -1.69 13.18 -15.04
CA SER A 190 -2.57 12.43 -14.13
C SER A 190 -4.01 12.96 -14.22
N PRO A 191 -5.03 12.11 -14.04
CA PRO A 191 -6.42 12.54 -14.05
C PRO A 191 -6.67 13.73 -13.13
N ALA A 192 -7.54 14.63 -13.54
CA ALA A 192 -7.97 15.77 -12.74
C ALA A 192 -8.64 15.29 -11.42
N GLY A 193 -8.39 16.01 -10.34
CA GLY A 193 -8.96 15.70 -9.01
C GLY A 193 -8.03 14.85 -8.15
N SER A 194 -8.60 14.10 -7.21
CA SER A 194 -7.84 13.25 -6.29
C SER A 194 -7.23 12.05 -7.02
N GLN A 195 -5.98 11.73 -6.68
CA GLN A 195 -5.28 10.53 -7.18
C GLN A 195 -5.69 9.25 -6.46
N VAL A 196 -6.58 9.36 -5.50
CA VAL A 196 -7.15 8.22 -4.77
C VAL A 196 -8.67 8.35 -4.68
N ALA A 197 -9.33 7.21 -4.59
CA ALA A 197 -10.74 7.08 -4.26
C ALA A 197 -10.92 6.04 -3.17
N GLY A 198 -12.05 6.05 -2.50
CA GLY A 198 -12.49 5.05 -1.54
C GLY A 198 -13.81 4.43 -1.96
N ILE A 199 -14.35 3.65 -1.06
CA ILE A 199 -15.70 3.07 -1.17
C ILE A 199 -16.49 3.57 0.02
N GLU A 200 -17.69 4.05 -0.20
CA GLU A 200 -18.61 4.38 0.87
C GLU A 200 -18.88 3.15 1.75
N GLY A 201 -18.70 3.31 3.06
CA GLY A 201 -18.74 2.20 4.01
C GLY A 201 -17.42 1.44 4.18
N GLY A 202 -16.34 1.90 3.52
CA GLY A 202 -14.97 1.36 3.65
C GLY A 202 -14.55 0.45 2.51
N MET A 203 -13.25 0.28 2.38
CA MET A 203 -12.63 -0.60 1.37
C MET A 203 -12.97 -2.08 1.58
N ASN A 204 -13.29 -2.50 2.82
CA ASN A 204 -13.75 -3.85 3.15
C ASN A 204 -14.94 -4.29 2.29
N GLN A 205 -15.78 -3.37 1.82
CA GLN A 205 -16.89 -3.66 0.91
C GLN A 205 -16.43 -4.40 -0.37
N LEU A 206 -15.21 -4.11 -0.85
CA LEU A 206 -14.61 -4.82 -1.97
C LEU A 206 -14.33 -6.29 -1.64
N SER A 207 -13.76 -6.58 -0.46
CA SER A 207 -13.48 -7.96 -0.05
C SER A 207 -14.75 -8.76 0.20
N GLU A 208 -15.75 -8.15 0.83
CA GLU A 208 -17.07 -8.75 1.06
C GLU A 208 -17.77 -9.07 -0.26
N ALA A 209 -17.80 -8.13 -1.21
CA ALA A 209 -18.40 -8.33 -2.52
C ALA A 209 -17.67 -9.42 -3.33
N LEU A 210 -16.34 -9.50 -3.23
CA LEU A 210 -15.56 -10.57 -3.85
C LEU A 210 -15.88 -11.94 -3.24
N VAL A 211 -15.98 -12.04 -1.92
CA VAL A 211 -16.36 -13.27 -1.22
C VAL A 211 -17.77 -13.71 -1.66
N ALA A 212 -18.72 -12.80 -1.69
CA ALA A 212 -20.08 -13.08 -2.14
C ALA A 212 -20.12 -13.52 -3.63
N ASP A 213 -19.35 -12.87 -4.51
CA ASP A 213 -19.27 -13.25 -5.92
C ASP A 213 -18.62 -14.63 -6.11
N LEU A 214 -17.56 -14.94 -5.38
CA LEU A 214 -16.92 -16.26 -5.41
C LEU A 214 -17.85 -17.36 -4.91
N THR A 215 -18.61 -17.11 -3.85
CA THR A 215 -19.62 -18.06 -3.32
C THR A 215 -20.71 -18.33 -4.36
N ARG A 216 -21.25 -17.29 -5.01
CA ARG A 216 -22.23 -17.45 -6.10
C ARG A 216 -21.70 -18.26 -7.29
N ARG A 217 -20.37 -18.19 -7.55
CA ARG A 217 -19.69 -18.97 -8.59
C ARG A 217 -19.34 -20.39 -8.17
N GLY A 218 -19.73 -20.82 -6.97
CA GLY A 218 -19.43 -22.15 -6.45
C GLY A 218 -17.97 -22.36 -6.05
N VAL A 219 -17.20 -21.29 -5.83
CA VAL A 219 -15.83 -21.39 -5.33
C VAL A 219 -15.85 -21.82 -3.87
N ARG A 220 -15.08 -22.84 -3.53
CA ARG A 220 -14.90 -23.28 -2.15
C ARG A 220 -13.94 -22.35 -1.42
N LEU A 221 -14.43 -21.67 -0.39
CA LEU A 221 -13.65 -20.79 0.46
C LEU A 221 -13.32 -21.52 1.77
N VAL A 222 -12.04 -21.58 2.15
CA VAL A 222 -11.55 -22.23 3.37
C VAL A 222 -10.62 -21.27 4.08
N ASP A 223 -11.09 -20.69 5.16
CA ASP A 223 -10.36 -19.82 6.06
C ASP A 223 -9.58 -20.61 7.12
N ALA A 224 -8.81 -19.93 7.95
CA ALA A 224 -7.97 -20.50 9.00
C ALA A 224 -7.15 -21.72 8.53
N CYS A 225 -6.78 -21.76 7.24
CA CYS A 225 -6.12 -22.87 6.57
C CYS A 225 -4.78 -22.43 5.96
N GLU A 226 -3.69 -22.85 6.59
CA GLU A 226 -2.33 -22.53 6.15
C GLU A 226 -1.80 -23.58 5.15
N VAL A 227 -1.29 -23.14 4.00
CA VAL A 227 -0.52 -23.98 3.08
C VAL A 227 0.93 -24.01 3.53
N LEU A 228 1.40 -25.20 3.88
CA LEU A 228 2.73 -25.43 4.42
C LEU A 228 3.76 -25.69 3.32
N ALA A 229 3.37 -26.48 2.30
CA ALA A 229 4.19 -26.84 1.16
C ALA A 229 3.31 -27.09 -0.07
N LEU A 230 3.92 -26.95 -1.23
CA LEU A 230 3.41 -27.48 -2.49
C LEU A 230 4.33 -28.61 -2.89
N ASP A 231 3.75 -29.71 -3.34
CA ASP A 231 4.48 -30.89 -3.80
C ASP A 231 3.89 -31.35 -5.13
N ARG A 232 4.64 -32.22 -5.84
CA ARG A 232 4.25 -32.68 -7.16
C ARG A 232 4.90 -34.02 -7.46
N ASP A 233 4.09 -35.01 -7.86
CA ASP A 233 4.60 -36.32 -8.22
C ASP A 233 5.48 -36.26 -9.47
N ALA A 234 6.73 -36.78 -9.37
CA ALA A 234 7.70 -36.90 -10.46
C ALA A 234 7.87 -35.64 -11.35
N GLY A 235 7.57 -34.44 -10.82
CA GLY A 235 7.71 -33.17 -11.55
C GLY A 235 6.59 -32.83 -12.55
N HIS A 236 5.72 -33.76 -12.92
CA HIS A 236 4.70 -33.58 -13.96
C HIS A 236 3.28 -33.99 -13.55
N GLY A 237 3.10 -34.51 -12.33
CA GLY A 237 1.80 -34.91 -11.80
C GLY A 237 0.98 -33.69 -11.32
N PRO A 238 -0.23 -33.93 -10.80
CA PRO A 238 -1.03 -32.89 -10.17
C PRO A 238 -0.34 -32.35 -8.93
N TRP A 239 -0.63 -31.10 -8.61
CA TRP A 239 -0.16 -30.45 -7.41
C TRP A 239 -0.80 -31.01 -6.16
N MET A 240 0.00 -31.13 -5.10
CA MET A 240 -0.43 -31.51 -3.76
C MET A 240 -0.17 -30.32 -2.81
N ALA A 241 -1.22 -29.61 -2.44
CA ALA A 241 -1.11 -28.56 -1.43
C ALA A 241 -1.18 -29.18 -0.04
N ILE A 242 -0.05 -29.27 0.64
CA ILE A 242 0.04 -29.72 2.03
C ILE A 242 -0.44 -28.58 2.92
N ARG A 243 -1.50 -28.80 3.68
CA ARG A 243 -2.16 -27.77 4.46
C ARG A 243 -2.43 -28.21 5.89
N ARG A 244 -2.61 -27.22 6.76
CA ARG A 244 -3.01 -27.38 8.16
C ARG A 244 -4.19 -26.46 8.45
N GLN A 245 -5.29 -27.02 8.89
CA GLN A 245 -6.44 -26.27 9.38
C GLN A 245 -6.22 -25.92 10.84
N ARG A 246 -6.49 -24.67 11.23
CA ARG A 246 -6.43 -24.24 12.64
C ARG A 246 -7.45 -25.07 13.46
N GLY A 247 -7.02 -25.59 14.60
CA GLY A 247 -7.88 -26.42 15.44
C GLY A 247 -7.96 -27.91 15.04
N ALA A 248 -7.50 -28.26 13.84
CA ALA A 248 -7.29 -29.66 13.45
C ALA A 248 -5.80 -29.98 13.58
N GLY A 249 -5.42 -30.91 14.43
CA GLY A 249 -4.02 -31.24 14.70
C GLY A 249 -3.27 -31.80 13.52
N ASP A 250 -3.95 -32.37 12.52
CA ASP A 250 -3.37 -33.14 11.43
C ASP A 250 -3.16 -32.28 10.16
N ARG A 251 -2.06 -32.60 9.46
CA ARG A 251 -1.82 -32.13 8.11
C ARG A 251 -2.69 -32.91 7.13
N SER A 252 -3.21 -32.25 6.12
CA SER A 252 -3.93 -32.88 5.03
C SER A 252 -3.39 -32.37 3.69
N ALA A 253 -3.63 -33.15 2.63
CA ALA A 253 -3.24 -32.76 1.28
C ALA A 253 -4.49 -32.48 0.44
N LEU A 254 -4.44 -31.43 -0.37
CA LEU A 254 -5.44 -31.11 -1.37
C LEU A 254 -4.79 -31.24 -2.76
N ARG A 255 -5.35 -32.11 -3.58
CA ARG A 255 -4.90 -32.29 -4.97
C ARG A 255 -5.52 -31.24 -5.87
N ALA A 256 -4.71 -30.68 -6.78
CA ALA A 256 -5.15 -29.72 -7.77
C ALA A 256 -4.38 -29.89 -9.09
N ASP A 257 -5.01 -29.62 -10.22
CA ASP A 257 -4.36 -29.61 -11.53
C ASP A 257 -3.57 -28.29 -11.70
N VAL A 258 -4.04 -27.21 -11.07
CA VAL A 258 -3.44 -25.88 -11.12
C VAL A 258 -3.37 -25.26 -9.71
N VAL A 259 -2.25 -24.62 -9.41
CA VAL A 259 -2.07 -23.82 -8.18
C VAL A 259 -1.72 -22.38 -8.53
N VAL A 260 -2.35 -21.44 -7.84
CA VAL A 260 -1.99 -20.01 -7.93
C VAL A 260 -1.66 -19.51 -6.54
N VAL A 261 -0.40 -19.15 -6.31
CA VAL A 261 0.04 -18.62 -5.03
C VAL A 261 -0.20 -17.12 -4.99
N ALA A 262 -1.15 -16.70 -4.13
CA ALA A 262 -1.55 -15.30 -3.92
C ALA A 262 -1.12 -14.78 -2.54
N ALA A 263 0.07 -15.15 -2.09
CA ALA A 263 0.65 -14.80 -0.81
C ALA A 263 1.71 -13.68 -0.94
N ASP A 264 2.27 -13.25 0.21
CA ASP A 264 3.43 -12.37 0.24
C ASP A 264 4.66 -13.01 -0.42
N GLY A 265 5.64 -12.19 -0.83
CA GLY A 265 6.81 -12.64 -1.58
C GLY A 265 7.61 -13.77 -0.89
N PRO A 266 7.98 -13.64 0.40
CA PRO A 266 8.66 -14.71 1.13
C PRO A 266 7.89 -16.02 1.15
N THR A 267 6.57 -15.97 1.37
CA THR A 267 5.71 -17.16 1.35
C THR A 267 5.62 -17.77 -0.05
N ALA A 268 5.45 -16.95 -1.09
CA ALA A 268 5.38 -17.40 -2.46
C ALA A 268 6.69 -18.06 -2.90
N VAL A 269 7.83 -17.46 -2.56
CA VAL A 269 9.17 -18.03 -2.85
C VAL A 269 9.39 -19.34 -2.07
N ARG A 270 8.97 -19.43 -0.82
CA ARG A 270 9.07 -20.66 -0.04
C ARG A 270 8.25 -21.79 -0.64
N LEU A 271 7.06 -21.51 -1.17
CA LEU A 271 6.16 -22.51 -1.72
C LEU A 271 6.55 -22.94 -3.14
N LEU A 272 6.94 -22.00 -3.99
CA LEU A 272 7.21 -22.25 -5.42
C LEU A 272 8.70 -22.43 -5.73
N GLY A 273 9.59 -21.86 -4.92
CA GLY A 273 11.05 -21.92 -5.14
C GLY A 273 11.63 -23.31 -5.30
N PRO A 274 11.17 -24.34 -4.54
CA PRO A 274 11.63 -25.72 -4.74
C PRO A 274 11.36 -26.30 -6.14
N HIS A 275 10.48 -25.68 -6.91
CA HIS A 275 10.10 -26.11 -8.26
C HIS A 275 10.73 -25.25 -9.37
N LEU A 276 11.65 -24.35 -9.02
CA LEU A 276 12.30 -23.41 -9.95
C LEU A 276 13.82 -23.61 -9.95
N PRO A 277 14.51 -23.23 -11.04
CA PRO A 277 15.96 -23.14 -11.04
C PRO A 277 16.45 -22.18 -9.93
N PRO A 278 17.50 -22.54 -9.17
CA PRO A 278 17.97 -21.74 -8.03
C PRO A 278 18.27 -20.26 -8.37
N GLU A 279 18.78 -20.01 -9.56
CA GLU A 279 19.10 -18.65 -10.06
C GLU A 279 17.87 -17.79 -10.33
N ALA A 280 16.71 -18.39 -10.50
CA ALA A 280 15.43 -17.68 -10.68
C ALA A 280 14.73 -17.38 -9.35
N VAL A 281 15.14 -18.01 -8.26
CA VAL A 281 14.54 -17.83 -6.94
C VAL A 281 15.10 -16.56 -6.27
N PRO A 282 14.31 -15.49 -6.13
CA PRO A 282 14.79 -14.25 -5.53
C PRO A 282 14.98 -14.41 -4.01
N GLY A 283 16.06 -13.88 -3.47
CA GLY A 283 16.12 -13.62 -2.03
C GLY A 283 15.08 -12.57 -1.66
N MET A 284 14.12 -12.93 -0.81
CA MET A 284 13.03 -12.05 -0.38
C MET A 284 13.14 -11.78 1.12
N ALA A 285 13.30 -10.51 1.48
CA ALA A 285 13.12 -10.08 2.87
C ALA A 285 11.62 -9.90 3.17
N PRO A 286 11.19 -10.20 4.41
CA PRO A 286 9.86 -9.81 4.86
C PRO A 286 9.66 -8.30 4.69
N GLY A 287 8.44 -7.91 4.32
CA GLY A 287 8.07 -6.51 4.29
C GLY A 287 8.05 -5.90 5.71
N PRO A 288 7.99 -4.57 5.82
CA PRO A 288 7.98 -3.90 7.10
C PRO A 288 6.78 -4.33 7.96
N ARG A 289 7.00 -4.37 9.27
CA ARG A 289 5.90 -4.48 10.25
C ARG A 289 5.25 -3.12 10.42
N LEU A 290 3.94 -3.11 10.37
CA LEU A 290 3.14 -1.90 10.53
C LEU A 290 2.16 -2.08 11.67
N ALA A 291 1.88 -0.99 12.40
CA ALA A 291 0.76 -0.91 13.31
C ALA A 291 -0.09 0.31 12.96
N LEU A 292 -1.39 0.13 12.94
CA LEU A 292 -2.38 1.18 12.75
C LEU A 292 -3.13 1.33 14.07
N ALA A 293 -3.02 2.50 14.69
CA ALA A 293 -3.81 2.86 15.86
C ALA A 293 -4.95 3.78 15.39
N THR A 294 -6.18 3.34 15.58
CA THR A 294 -7.39 4.10 15.29
C THR A 294 -7.98 4.60 16.60
N LEU A 295 -8.23 5.90 16.68
CA LEU A 295 -8.86 6.56 17.82
C LEU A 295 -10.16 7.19 17.36
N VAL A 296 -11.23 7.00 18.12
CA VAL A 296 -12.44 7.80 18.03
C VAL A 296 -12.41 8.75 19.21
N VAL A 297 -12.41 10.05 18.95
CA VAL A 297 -12.28 11.08 19.98
C VAL A 297 -13.44 12.08 19.90
N ARG A 298 -13.76 12.74 21.02
CA ARG A 298 -14.67 13.89 21.07
C ARG A 298 -13.86 15.14 21.35
N ALA A 299 -13.67 15.97 20.34
CA ALA A 299 -12.80 17.15 20.42
C ALA A 299 -13.28 18.29 19.49
N PRO A 300 -14.05 19.27 19.98
CA PRO A 300 -14.57 20.37 19.16
C PRO A 300 -13.47 21.12 18.37
N ALA A 301 -12.27 21.21 18.91
CA ALA A 301 -11.14 21.86 18.25
C ALA A 301 -10.67 21.17 16.96
N LEU A 302 -11.22 20.00 16.62
CA LEU A 302 -10.95 19.28 15.37
C LEU A 302 -12.00 19.52 14.27
N ASP A 303 -13.13 20.20 14.56
CA ASP A 303 -14.22 20.40 13.61
C ASP A 303 -13.77 21.12 12.33
N ASP A 304 -12.88 22.11 12.46
CA ASP A 304 -12.31 22.85 11.32
C ASP A 304 -11.22 22.07 10.56
N ALA A 305 -10.98 20.80 10.88
CA ALA A 305 -9.94 19.97 10.29
C ALA A 305 -8.59 20.69 10.17
N PRO A 306 -7.93 21.10 11.27
CA PRO A 306 -6.80 22.05 11.31
C PRO A 306 -5.57 21.59 10.48
N ARG A 307 -5.51 20.33 10.11
CA ARG A 307 -4.47 19.76 9.22
C ARG A 307 -5.08 19.00 8.03
N GLY A 308 -6.26 19.40 7.58
CA GLY A 308 -6.95 18.82 6.44
C GLY A 308 -7.20 17.32 6.58
N THR A 309 -7.01 16.58 5.50
CA THR A 309 -7.27 15.12 5.45
C THR A 309 -6.27 14.29 6.22
N GLY A 310 -5.09 14.84 6.56
CA GLY A 310 -4.06 14.12 7.29
C GLY A 310 -2.67 14.70 7.10
N VAL A 311 -1.72 14.09 7.77
CA VAL A 311 -0.34 14.57 7.91
C VAL A 311 0.63 13.43 7.68
N LEU A 312 1.65 13.65 6.84
CA LEU A 312 2.81 12.79 6.74
C LEU A 312 3.93 13.34 7.62
N VAL A 313 4.64 12.47 8.31
CA VAL A 313 5.64 12.87 9.31
C VAL A 313 7.05 12.59 8.81
N SER A 314 7.89 13.63 8.83
CA SER A 314 9.33 13.49 8.55
C SER A 314 9.99 12.61 9.61
N GLU A 315 10.89 11.76 9.19
CA GLU A 315 11.71 10.96 10.11
C GLU A 315 12.62 11.84 11.02
N ALA A 316 12.95 13.04 10.56
CA ALA A 316 13.71 14.00 11.32
C ALA A 316 12.89 14.65 12.47
N ALA A 317 11.57 14.62 12.42
CA ALA A 317 10.70 15.07 13.51
C ALA A 317 10.71 14.02 14.64
N ARG A 318 11.40 14.36 15.74
CA ARG A 318 11.64 13.45 16.87
C ARG A 318 10.61 13.58 18.00
N ASP A 319 9.73 14.54 17.89
CA ASP A 319 8.66 14.83 18.87
C ASP A 319 7.46 13.90 18.76
N VAL A 320 7.36 13.12 17.67
CA VAL A 320 6.33 12.10 17.44
C VAL A 320 6.94 10.82 16.87
N ARG A 321 6.26 9.71 17.03
CA ARG A 321 6.68 8.38 16.53
C ARG A 321 5.87 7.90 15.34
N ALA A 322 4.64 8.38 15.19
CA ALA A 322 3.82 8.07 14.03
C ALA A 322 4.52 8.54 12.74
N LYS A 323 4.39 7.76 11.66
CA LYS A 323 4.88 8.16 10.33
C LYS A 323 3.82 8.91 9.52
N ALA A 324 2.55 8.74 9.88
CA ALA A 324 1.42 9.42 9.27
C ALA A 324 0.23 9.45 10.21
N LEU A 325 -0.63 10.45 10.03
CA LEU A 325 -1.95 10.57 10.63
C LEU A 325 -2.96 10.82 9.52
N THR A 326 -4.07 10.10 9.51
CA THR A 326 -5.26 10.41 8.72
C THR A 326 -6.35 10.92 9.65
N HIS A 327 -6.95 12.07 9.34
CA HIS A 327 -8.18 12.56 9.93
C HIS A 327 -9.34 12.05 9.08
N ALA A 328 -9.87 10.87 9.45
CA ALA A 328 -10.66 10.06 8.53
C ALA A 328 -12.00 10.72 8.14
N ASN A 329 -12.70 11.35 9.07
CA ASN A 329 -13.95 12.07 8.76
C ASN A 329 -13.70 13.42 8.06
N ALA A 330 -12.54 14.06 8.25
CA ALA A 330 -12.15 15.20 7.42
C ALA A 330 -11.83 14.79 5.97
N LYS A 331 -11.45 13.53 5.77
CA LYS A 331 -11.14 12.95 4.45
C LYS A 331 -12.37 12.36 3.76
N TRP A 332 -13.18 11.61 4.47
CA TRP A 332 -14.31 10.85 3.94
C TRP A 332 -15.65 11.35 4.51
N ALA A 333 -16.50 11.92 3.67
CA ALA A 333 -17.80 12.45 4.05
C ALA A 333 -18.69 11.40 4.72
N TRP A 334 -18.68 10.16 4.21
CA TRP A 334 -19.51 9.07 4.73
C TRP A 334 -19.16 8.65 6.18
N ILE A 335 -17.92 8.90 6.63
CA ILE A 335 -17.54 8.70 8.05
C ILE A 335 -18.12 9.81 8.90
N ASP A 336 -17.99 11.04 8.45
CA ASP A 336 -18.48 12.23 9.12
C ASP A 336 -20.00 12.17 9.36
N GLU A 337 -20.76 11.72 8.37
CA GLU A 337 -22.22 11.54 8.42
C GLU A 337 -22.68 10.49 9.45
N ARG A 338 -21.79 9.63 9.93
CA ARG A 338 -22.07 8.58 10.92
C ARG A 338 -21.61 8.92 12.33
N LEU A 339 -20.91 10.03 12.49
CA LEU A 339 -20.38 10.50 13.76
C LEU A 339 -21.38 11.40 14.49
N GLY A 340 -21.32 11.37 15.81
CA GLY A 340 -22.01 12.33 16.65
C GLY A 340 -21.27 13.67 16.70
N GLU A 341 -21.88 14.64 17.35
CA GLU A 341 -21.35 16.00 17.51
C GLU A 341 -19.95 15.98 18.14
N TYR A 342 -19.01 16.71 17.52
CA TYR A 342 -17.59 16.83 17.92
C TYR A 342 -16.81 15.52 17.90
N GLN A 343 -17.32 14.47 17.26
CA GLN A 343 -16.63 13.20 17.17
C GLN A 343 -15.72 13.16 15.93
N HIS A 344 -14.53 12.60 16.10
CA HIS A 344 -13.53 12.48 15.05
C HIS A 344 -12.86 11.11 15.06
N VAL A 345 -12.53 10.62 13.88
CA VAL A 345 -11.76 9.39 13.69
C VAL A 345 -10.34 9.77 13.24
N LEU A 346 -9.38 9.47 14.09
CA LEU A 346 -7.96 9.68 13.84
C LEU A 346 -7.26 8.34 13.69
N ARG A 347 -6.53 8.15 12.59
CA ARG A 347 -5.81 6.92 12.33
C ARG A 347 -4.33 7.19 12.16
N LEU A 348 -3.51 6.66 13.08
CA LEU A 348 -2.08 6.83 13.09
C LEU A 348 -1.37 5.57 12.61
N SER A 349 -0.34 5.73 11.80
CA SER A 349 0.44 4.64 11.23
C SER A 349 1.85 4.64 11.81
N TYR A 350 2.28 3.47 12.28
CA TYR A 350 3.59 3.21 12.87
C TYR A 350 4.36 2.15 12.08
N GLY A 351 5.67 2.11 12.26
CA GLY A 351 6.57 1.19 11.58
C GLY A 351 7.14 1.78 10.29
N ARG A 352 8.46 1.86 10.25
CA ARG A 352 9.27 2.26 9.09
C ARG A 352 10.22 1.13 8.74
N ALA A 353 10.61 1.00 7.47
CA ALA A 353 11.68 0.08 7.09
C ALA A 353 13.04 0.66 7.53
N GLY A 354 13.89 -0.18 8.09
CA GLY A 354 15.28 0.19 8.45
C GLY A 354 15.44 0.81 9.85
N GLY A 355 16.35 0.29 10.65
CA GLY A 355 16.83 0.88 11.90
C GLY A 355 16.01 0.57 13.17
N ALA A 356 16.33 1.28 14.25
CA ALA A 356 15.69 1.19 15.57
C ALA A 356 14.23 1.71 15.58
N ALA A 357 13.76 2.27 14.46
CA ALA A 357 12.39 2.71 14.26
C ALA A 357 11.49 1.48 14.06
N GLY A 358 10.78 1.06 15.08
CA GLY A 358 9.86 -0.09 15.01
C GLY A 358 9.62 -0.76 16.36
N GLU A 359 10.15 -0.21 17.43
CA GLU A 359 9.83 -0.68 18.78
C GLU A 359 8.36 -0.40 19.11
N GLU A 360 7.82 0.71 18.62
CA GLU A 360 6.44 1.11 18.84
C GLU A 360 5.43 0.09 18.30
N VAL A 361 5.71 -0.59 17.18
CA VAL A 361 4.81 -1.63 16.64
C VAL A 361 4.69 -2.86 17.53
N ARG A 362 5.61 -3.03 18.48
CA ARG A 362 5.63 -4.11 19.46
C ARG A 362 5.02 -3.74 20.81
N LEU A 363 4.69 -2.46 21.01
CA LEU A 363 4.06 -2.01 22.24
C LEU A 363 2.72 -2.73 22.45
N PRO A 364 2.34 -3.05 23.68
CA PRO A 364 0.98 -3.48 23.99
C PRO A 364 -0.05 -2.45 23.50
N ASP A 365 -1.23 -2.91 23.10
CA ASP A 365 -2.26 -2.07 22.42
C ASP A 365 -2.59 -0.81 23.20
N GLY A 366 -2.82 -0.91 24.51
CA GLY A 366 -3.10 0.25 25.34
C GLY A 366 -1.95 1.27 25.41
N LYS A 367 -0.68 0.80 25.32
CA LYS A 367 0.48 1.72 25.27
C LYS A 367 0.61 2.38 23.91
N LEU A 368 0.34 1.65 22.82
CA LEU A 368 0.38 2.22 21.49
C LEU A 368 -0.79 3.19 21.26
N ALA A 369 -1.98 2.90 21.79
CA ALA A 369 -3.11 3.83 21.75
C ALA A 369 -2.82 5.13 22.54
N ALA A 370 -2.19 5.05 23.71
CA ALA A 370 -1.76 6.22 24.47
C ALA A 370 -0.70 7.04 23.73
N LEU A 371 0.26 6.39 23.07
CA LEU A 371 1.25 7.03 22.20
C LEU A 371 0.55 7.70 21.01
N ALA A 372 -0.44 7.04 20.40
CA ALA A 372 -1.19 7.57 19.28
C ALA A 372 -1.97 8.84 19.66
N LEU A 373 -2.55 8.89 20.83
CA LEU A 373 -3.22 10.08 21.35
C LEU A 373 -2.22 11.25 21.54
N HIS A 374 -1.05 10.96 22.12
CA HIS A 374 0.02 11.95 22.27
C HIS A 374 0.49 12.49 20.90
N ASP A 375 0.79 11.58 19.97
CA ASP A 375 1.26 11.94 18.62
C ASP A 375 0.19 12.73 17.85
N ALA A 376 -1.09 12.35 17.98
CA ALA A 376 -2.21 13.06 17.35
C ALA A 376 -2.30 14.50 17.85
N ALA A 377 -2.22 14.72 19.17
CA ALA A 377 -2.23 16.05 19.75
C ALA A 377 -1.09 16.93 19.22
N ARG A 378 0.11 16.39 19.14
CA ARG A 378 1.32 17.07 18.62
C ARG A 378 1.20 17.40 17.13
N ILE A 379 0.81 16.41 16.32
CA ILE A 379 0.70 16.55 14.87
C ILE A 379 -0.38 17.56 14.48
N LEU A 380 -1.55 17.46 15.12
CA LEU A 380 -2.69 18.33 14.83
C LEU A 380 -2.57 19.72 15.48
N GLY A 381 -1.73 19.87 16.51
CA GLY A 381 -1.57 21.09 17.26
C GLY A 381 -2.80 21.41 18.12
N VAL A 382 -3.52 20.38 18.56
CA VAL A 382 -4.75 20.47 19.37
C VAL A 382 -4.55 19.66 20.65
N PRO A 383 -4.87 20.19 21.83
CA PRO A 383 -4.82 19.42 23.06
C PRO A 383 -5.84 18.27 23.01
N LEU A 384 -5.35 17.05 23.20
CA LEU A 384 -6.17 15.85 23.32
C LEU A 384 -5.77 15.12 24.59
N SER A 385 -6.76 14.67 25.36
CA SER A 385 -6.60 13.96 26.62
C SER A 385 -7.23 12.56 26.56
N ARG A 386 -6.95 11.73 27.53
CA ARG A 386 -7.56 10.40 27.65
C ARG A 386 -9.10 10.48 27.78
N GLU A 387 -9.60 11.54 28.36
CA GLU A 387 -11.04 11.76 28.58
C GLU A 387 -11.79 12.01 27.26
N ASP A 388 -11.08 12.50 26.23
CA ASP A 388 -11.65 12.73 24.91
C ASP A 388 -11.81 11.43 24.11
N VAL A 389 -11.17 10.31 24.53
CA VAL A 389 -11.15 9.04 23.78
C VAL A 389 -12.42 8.24 24.03
N LEU A 390 -13.25 8.08 23.02
CA LEU A 390 -14.45 7.25 23.02
C LEU A 390 -14.16 5.79 22.68
N GLY A 391 -13.11 5.54 21.91
CA GLY A 391 -12.66 4.21 21.54
C GLY A 391 -11.25 4.22 20.94
N ALA A 392 -10.53 3.14 21.11
CA ALA A 392 -9.20 2.95 20.53
C ALA A 392 -9.01 1.49 20.13
N ASP A 393 -8.41 1.26 18.97
CA ASP A 393 -8.03 -0.08 18.50
C ASP A 393 -6.68 -0.06 17.80
N VAL A 394 -5.96 -1.18 17.85
CA VAL A 394 -4.65 -1.35 17.26
C VAL A 394 -4.60 -2.60 16.39
N VAL A 395 -4.42 -2.40 15.09
CA VAL A 395 -4.26 -3.50 14.13
C VAL A 395 -2.82 -3.57 13.65
N ARG A 396 -2.26 -4.78 13.66
CA ARG A 396 -0.89 -5.04 13.19
C ARG A 396 -0.87 -5.80 11.89
N TRP A 397 0.00 -5.35 10.99
CA TRP A 397 0.22 -5.94 9.68
C TRP A 397 1.68 -6.33 9.53
N ASP A 398 1.95 -7.63 9.54
CA ASP A 398 3.28 -8.18 9.26
C ASP A 398 3.36 -8.51 7.76
N GLY A 399 4.31 -7.90 7.04
CA GLY A 399 4.53 -8.16 5.63
C GLY A 399 3.41 -7.70 4.68
N ALA A 400 2.51 -6.82 5.13
CA ALA A 400 1.40 -6.29 4.32
C ALA A 400 1.85 -5.48 3.09
N MET A 401 3.02 -4.87 3.19
CA MET A 401 3.68 -4.16 2.08
C MET A 401 4.89 -4.97 1.64
N PRO A 402 5.09 -5.20 0.33
CA PRO A 402 6.30 -5.87 -0.13
C PRO A 402 7.52 -4.99 0.09
N SER A 403 8.65 -5.61 0.43
CA SER A 403 9.96 -4.96 0.30
C SER A 403 10.31 -4.86 -1.18
N VAL A 404 10.62 -3.67 -1.68
CA VAL A 404 10.91 -3.38 -3.10
C VAL A 404 12.29 -2.74 -3.23
N PRO A 405 13.39 -3.45 -2.90
CA PRO A 405 14.74 -2.91 -3.03
C PRO A 405 15.13 -2.74 -4.50
N ALA A 406 16.16 -1.93 -4.74
CA ALA A 406 16.72 -1.69 -6.07
C ALA A 406 16.93 -3.00 -6.86
N GLY A 407 16.50 -3.02 -8.12
CA GLY A 407 16.53 -4.22 -8.98
C GLY A 407 15.45 -5.27 -8.67
N HIS A 408 14.48 -4.96 -7.81
CA HIS A 408 13.37 -5.86 -7.50
C HIS A 408 12.59 -6.27 -8.75
N ARG A 409 12.29 -5.33 -9.63
CA ARG A 409 11.55 -5.58 -10.87
C ARG A 409 12.21 -6.66 -11.75
N ALA A 410 13.52 -6.56 -11.94
CA ALA A 410 14.25 -7.56 -12.74
C ALA A 410 14.25 -8.95 -12.08
N ARG A 411 14.30 -9.00 -10.73
CA ARG A 411 14.20 -10.27 -9.99
C ARG A 411 12.79 -10.87 -10.09
N ALA A 412 11.75 -10.07 -9.96
CA ALA A 412 10.36 -10.49 -10.11
C ALA A 412 10.08 -11.01 -11.52
N GLU A 413 10.64 -10.37 -12.55
CA GLU A 413 10.50 -10.81 -13.93
C GLU A 413 11.19 -12.15 -14.19
N ARG A 414 12.44 -12.35 -13.71
CA ARG A 414 13.11 -13.65 -13.81
C ARG A 414 12.32 -14.77 -13.12
N PHE A 415 11.77 -14.49 -11.93
CA PHE A 415 10.92 -15.45 -11.23
C PHE A 415 9.66 -15.79 -12.06
N ARG A 416 9.00 -14.79 -12.66
CA ARG A 416 7.83 -15.02 -13.52
C ARG A 416 8.17 -15.87 -14.75
N SER A 417 9.29 -15.55 -15.43
CA SER A 417 9.72 -16.29 -16.61
C SER A 417 10.00 -17.75 -16.28
N ALA A 418 10.71 -18.02 -15.18
CA ALA A 418 10.95 -19.37 -14.74
C ALA A 418 9.67 -20.12 -14.31
N LEU A 419 8.75 -19.43 -13.66
CA LEU A 419 7.48 -20.02 -13.24
C LEU A 419 6.56 -20.35 -14.43
N ALA A 420 6.64 -19.60 -15.52
CA ALA A 420 5.88 -19.86 -16.74
C ALA A 420 6.25 -21.19 -17.42
N GLU A 421 7.45 -21.73 -17.14
CA GLU A 421 7.88 -23.05 -17.61
C GLU A 421 7.39 -24.20 -16.71
N VAL A 422 6.70 -23.87 -15.60
CA VAL A 422 6.19 -24.87 -14.66
C VAL A 422 4.70 -25.07 -14.89
N ASP A 423 4.32 -26.21 -15.44
CA ASP A 423 2.94 -26.54 -15.77
C ASP A 423 1.99 -26.37 -14.58
N GLY A 424 0.87 -25.69 -14.79
CA GLY A 424 -0.18 -25.54 -13.81
C GLY A 424 0.23 -24.74 -12.56
N ALA A 425 1.29 -23.91 -12.62
CA ALA A 425 1.72 -23.05 -11.53
C ALA A 425 1.61 -21.58 -11.87
N GLY A 426 1.12 -20.79 -10.94
CA GLY A 426 1.04 -19.34 -11.08
C GLY A 426 1.32 -18.62 -9.77
N ALA A 427 1.70 -17.35 -9.87
CA ALA A 427 1.88 -16.47 -8.72
C ALA A 427 1.31 -15.08 -9.02
N VAL A 428 0.64 -14.51 -8.03
CA VAL A 428 0.08 -13.16 -8.08
C VAL A 428 0.34 -12.43 -6.75
N GLY A 429 0.25 -11.13 -6.76
CA GLY A 429 0.37 -10.33 -5.53
C GLY A 429 1.19 -9.06 -5.71
N ALA A 430 1.15 -8.21 -4.69
CA ALA A 430 1.79 -6.89 -4.72
C ALA A 430 3.32 -6.94 -4.91
N TRP A 431 3.98 -8.00 -4.48
CA TRP A 431 5.42 -8.18 -4.64
C TRP A 431 5.84 -8.42 -6.09
N LEU A 432 4.92 -8.89 -6.95
CA LEU A 432 5.13 -9.05 -8.40
C LEU A 432 4.59 -7.86 -9.20
N ALA A 433 3.41 -7.37 -8.82
CA ALA A 433 2.66 -6.38 -9.57
C ALA A 433 3.04 -4.92 -9.23
N GLY A 434 3.68 -4.72 -8.08
CA GLY A 434 3.77 -3.41 -7.41
C GLY A 434 2.60 -3.19 -6.44
N THR A 435 2.77 -2.22 -5.54
CA THR A 435 1.80 -1.93 -4.49
C THR A 435 0.51 -1.31 -5.01
N GLY A 436 -0.59 -1.63 -4.32
CA GLY A 436 -1.93 -1.08 -4.54
C GLY A 436 -2.79 -1.83 -5.55
N LEU A 437 -4.09 -1.76 -5.33
CA LEU A 437 -5.10 -2.49 -6.09
C LEU A 437 -5.07 -2.18 -7.58
N ALA A 438 -4.76 -0.93 -7.97
CA ALA A 438 -4.64 -0.51 -9.37
C ALA A 438 -3.52 -1.26 -10.14
N SER A 439 -2.53 -1.85 -9.44
CA SER A 439 -1.53 -2.73 -10.04
C SER A 439 -1.93 -4.21 -9.93
N VAL A 440 -2.38 -4.61 -8.75
CA VAL A 440 -2.62 -6.03 -8.40
C VAL A 440 -3.80 -6.61 -9.17
N VAL A 441 -4.86 -5.84 -9.37
CA VAL A 441 -6.07 -6.32 -10.07
C VAL A 441 -5.77 -6.71 -11.53
N PRO A 442 -5.21 -5.82 -12.37
CA PRO A 442 -4.91 -6.18 -13.77
C PRO A 442 -3.82 -7.23 -13.87
N ASP A 443 -2.87 -7.25 -12.95
CA ASP A 443 -1.81 -8.25 -12.92
C ASP A 443 -2.36 -9.66 -12.65
N ALA A 444 -3.24 -9.80 -11.67
CA ALA A 444 -3.87 -11.09 -11.35
C ALA A 444 -4.68 -11.63 -12.54
N ARG A 445 -5.37 -10.76 -13.28
CA ARG A 445 -6.09 -11.13 -14.51
C ARG A 445 -5.12 -11.63 -15.59
N ARG A 446 -4.03 -10.89 -15.85
CA ARG A 446 -3.02 -11.30 -16.83
C ARG A 446 -2.33 -12.61 -16.45
N ALA A 447 -1.96 -12.76 -15.18
CA ALA A 447 -1.30 -13.96 -14.70
C ALA A 447 -2.16 -15.21 -14.90
N VAL A 448 -3.46 -15.15 -14.59
CA VAL A 448 -4.38 -16.28 -14.86
C VAL A 448 -4.63 -16.47 -16.36
N ALA A 449 -4.63 -15.39 -17.15
CA ALA A 449 -4.78 -15.48 -18.61
C ALA A 449 -3.61 -16.19 -19.29
N ALA A 450 -2.42 -16.09 -18.70
CA ALA A 450 -1.20 -16.71 -19.23
C ALA A 450 -1.01 -18.17 -18.79
N LEU A 451 -1.83 -18.68 -17.85
CA LEU A 451 -1.74 -20.09 -17.43
C LEU A 451 -2.28 -21.02 -18.52
N ASP A 452 -1.54 -22.08 -18.79
CA ASP A 452 -2.08 -23.23 -19.50
C ASP A 452 -3.04 -23.98 -18.58
N LEU A 453 -4.33 -23.88 -18.89
CA LEU A 453 -5.38 -24.39 -18.05
C LEU A 453 -5.98 -25.68 -18.64
N PRO A 454 -6.22 -26.72 -17.82
CA PRO A 454 -6.90 -27.92 -18.28
C PRO A 454 -8.31 -27.56 -18.79
N ALA A 455 -8.77 -28.33 -19.77
CA ALA A 455 -10.17 -28.20 -20.22
C ALA A 455 -11.13 -28.38 -19.04
N PRO A 456 -12.22 -27.59 -18.96
CA PRO A 456 -13.23 -27.76 -17.92
C PRO A 456 -13.72 -29.20 -17.91
N ARG A 457 -13.62 -29.88 -16.78
CA ARG A 457 -14.21 -31.21 -16.64
C ARG A 457 -15.73 -30.99 -16.63
N GLY A 458 -16.41 -31.47 -17.68
CA GLY A 458 -17.85 -31.46 -17.72
C GLY A 458 -18.41 -32.06 -16.43
N GLY A 459 -19.34 -31.35 -15.81
CA GLY A 459 -20.03 -31.73 -14.58
C GLY A 459 -20.99 -32.89 -14.80
#